data_2f232ed24843df18f2b7ab31287f2a3b
#
_entry.id   2f232ed24843df18f2b7ab31287f2a3b
#
_cell.length_a   1.000
_cell.length_b   1.000
_cell.length_c   1.000
_cell.angle_alpha   90.00
_cell.angle_beta   90.00
_cell.angle_gamma   90.00
#
_symmetry.space_group_name_H-M   'P 1'
#
loop_
_entity.id
_entity.type
_entity.pdbx_description
1 polymer ?
#
loop_
_entity_poly.entity_id
_entity_poly.type
_entity_poly.pdbx_seq_one_letter_code
_entity_poly.pdbx_strand_id
1 'polypeptide(L)'
;MTIIVFLVDTSASMQQRSWISGRSTFLDIAKGAVEFFVKLRQKSPESRGDRYMLLTFEEYPRNIKAGWKENLQTFMSELKNLEANGMTTMGTALKQVFDILNINRMQTGIDMYGQGRYPFYLEPAVILVISDGGKLTTQGSVQAELNLPMHSSVPGSELTREPFRCV
;
A
#
# COMPACT_ATOMS: atom_id res chain seq x y z
N MET A 1 -13.10 9.19 -3.39
CA MET A 1 -12.93 7.92 -2.70
C MET A 1 -11.64 7.32 -3.21
N THR A 2 -10.65 7.08 -2.36
CA THR A 2 -9.31 6.67 -2.76
C THR A 2 -8.86 5.49 -1.88
N ILE A 3 -8.21 4.50 -2.48
CA ILE A 3 -7.56 3.43 -1.72
C ILE A 3 -6.14 3.88 -1.43
N ILE A 4 -5.77 3.95 -0.15
CA ILE A 4 -4.44 4.34 0.30
C ILE A 4 -3.78 3.12 0.93
N VAL A 5 -2.72 2.65 0.28
CA VAL A 5 -1.95 1.49 0.71
C VAL A 5 -0.67 1.97 1.36
N PHE A 6 -0.48 1.65 2.62
CA PHE A 6 0.80 1.82 3.31
C PHE A 6 1.59 0.54 3.22
N LEU A 7 2.72 0.60 2.57
CA LEU A 7 3.69 -0.49 2.48
C LEU A 7 4.88 -0.14 3.38
N VAL A 8 4.90 -0.72 4.56
CA VAL A 8 5.88 -0.41 5.60
C VAL A 8 6.95 -1.48 5.64
N ASP A 9 8.20 -1.05 5.55
CA ASP A 9 9.36 -1.91 5.73
C ASP A 9 9.43 -2.40 7.18
N THR A 10 9.48 -3.71 7.34
CA THR A 10 9.64 -4.38 8.63
C THR A 10 10.94 -5.18 8.69
N SER A 11 11.91 -4.84 7.86
CA SER A 11 13.24 -5.45 7.91
C SER A 11 13.97 -5.13 9.22
N ALA A 12 14.95 -5.94 9.58
CA ALA A 12 15.70 -5.77 10.84
C ALA A 12 16.43 -4.41 10.93
N SER A 13 16.77 -3.80 9.79
CA SER A 13 17.38 -2.45 9.77
C SER A 13 16.46 -1.37 10.32
N MET A 14 15.13 -1.55 10.22
CA MET A 14 14.14 -0.63 10.78
C MET A 14 14.13 -0.60 12.33
N GLN A 15 14.82 -1.54 12.99
CA GLN A 15 15.03 -1.50 14.44
C GLN A 15 16.14 -0.51 14.86
N GLN A 16 16.93 -0.05 13.91
CA GLN A 16 17.99 0.91 14.23
C GLN A 16 17.38 2.20 14.78
N ARG A 17 18.05 2.77 15.76
CA ARG A 17 17.63 4.04 16.36
C ARG A 17 17.99 5.19 15.44
N SER A 18 17.06 6.10 15.28
CA SER A 18 17.32 7.34 14.56
C SER A 18 18.35 8.19 15.32
N TRP A 19 19.38 8.61 14.62
CA TRP A 19 20.40 9.53 15.16
C TRP A 19 19.81 10.91 15.52
N ILE A 20 18.66 11.28 14.91
CA ILE A 20 17.99 12.55 15.16
C ILE A 20 17.24 12.54 16.50
N SER A 21 16.51 11.45 16.80
CA SER A 21 15.68 11.36 18.00
C SER A 21 16.33 10.59 19.15
N GLY A 22 17.37 9.80 18.87
CA GLY A 22 18.14 9.00 19.84
C GLY A 22 17.35 7.93 20.61
N ARG A 23 16.03 8.04 20.64
CA ARG A 23 15.12 7.16 21.40
C ARG A 23 14.20 6.31 20.54
N SER A 24 13.80 6.82 19.37
CA SER A 24 12.86 6.15 18.49
C SER A 24 13.58 5.35 17.41
N THR A 25 13.06 4.18 17.08
CA THR A 25 13.53 3.40 15.95
C THR A 25 12.99 3.97 14.64
N PHE A 26 13.56 3.58 13.50
CA PHE A 26 13.00 3.95 12.19
C PHE A 26 11.58 3.43 12.04
N LEU A 27 11.28 2.24 12.58
CA LEU A 27 9.92 1.69 12.58
C LEU A 27 8.96 2.55 13.42
N ASP A 28 9.38 3.08 14.57
CA ASP A 28 8.54 3.96 15.39
C ASP A 28 8.22 5.27 14.65
N ILE A 29 9.20 5.80 13.93
CA ILE A 29 9.01 7.00 13.10
C ILE A 29 8.02 6.70 11.97
N ALA A 30 8.17 5.55 11.29
CA ALA A 30 7.26 5.12 10.24
C ALA A 30 5.83 4.97 10.75
N LYS A 31 5.64 4.31 11.91
CA LYS A 31 4.32 4.19 12.57
C LYS A 31 3.72 5.57 12.87
N GLY A 32 4.52 6.47 13.43
CA GLY A 32 4.09 7.84 13.74
C GLY A 32 3.68 8.62 12.49
N ALA A 33 4.42 8.48 11.39
CA ALA A 33 4.11 9.13 10.13
C ALA A 33 2.79 8.64 9.53
N VAL A 34 2.55 7.32 9.52
CA VAL A 34 1.29 6.71 9.06
C VAL A 34 0.12 7.18 9.92
N GLU A 35 0.27 7.12 11.24
CA GLU A 35 -0.76 7.57 12.19
C GLU A 35 -1.11 9.05 11.99
N PHE A 36 -0.09 9.89 11.83
CA PHE A 36 -0.28 11.32 11.58
C PHE A 36 -1.02 11.57 10.26
N PHE A 37 -0.59 10.91 9.19
CA PHE A 37 -1.22 11.03 7.87
C PHE A 37 -2.70 10.65 7.93
N VAL A 38 -3.02 9.50 8.51
CA VAL A 38 -4.41 9.02 8.61
C VAL A 38 -5.26 10.00 9.44
N LYS A 39 -4.75 10.48 10.57
CA LYS A 39 -5.44 11.49 11.40
C LYS A 39 -5.67 12.81 10.67
N LEU A 40 -4.71 13.21 9.84
CA LEU A 40 -4.84 14.42 9.02
C LEU A 40 -5.93 14.26 7.97
N ARG A 41 -5.92 13.12 7.26
CA ARG A 41 -6.94 12.78 6.24
C ARG A 41 -8.35 12.71 6.83
N GLN A 42 -8.50 12.15 8.01
CA GLN A 42 -9.81 12.06 8.68
C GLN A 42 -10.45 13.42 8.99
N LYS A 43 -9.64 14.47 9.17
CA LYS A 43 -10.15 15.83 9.40
C LYS A 43 -10.70 16.48 8.14
N SER A 44 -10.29 16.01 6.96
CA SER A 44 -10.73 16.56 5.69
C SER A 44 -12.05 15.94 5.25
N PRO A 45 -13.08 16.73 4.94
CA PRO A 45 -14.36 16.22 4.44
C PRO A 45 -14.23 15.43 3.14
N GLU A 46 -13.27 15.78 2.30
CA GLU A 46 -13.01 15.13 1.01
C GLU A 46 -12.51 13.70 1.14
N SER A 47 -11.97 13.36 2.30
CA SER A 47 -11.35 12.07 2.59
C SER A 47 -12.28 11.08 3.29
N ARG A 48 -13.56 11.43 3.51
CA ARG A 48 -14.51 10.58 4.25
C ARG A 48 -14.74 9.19 3.62
N GLY A 49 -14.50 9.08 2.32
CA GLY A 49 -14.63 7.81 1.59
C GLY A 49 -13.33 7.06 1.40
N ASP A 50 -12.22 7.55 1.94
CA ASP A 50 -10.91 6.88 1.76
C ASP A 50 -10.85 5.59 2.55
N ARG A 51 -10.21 4.60 1.92
CA ARG A 51 -9.97 3.28 2.49
C ARG A 51 -8.49 3.07 2.68
N TYR A 52 -8.11 2.52 3.81
CA TYR A 52 -6.71 2.33 4.18
C TYR A 52 -6.36 0.85 4.19
N MET A 53 -5.16 0.55 3.74
CA MET A 53 -4.58 -0.77 3.73
C MET A 53 -3.19 -0.73 4.35
N LEU A 54 -2.86 -1.70 5.21
CA LEU A 54 -1.55 -1.82 5.81
C LEU A 54 -0.90 -3.11 5.36
N LEU A 55 0.21 -2.98 4.65
CA LEU A 55 1.05 -4.08 4.23
C LEU A 55 2.47 -3.91 4.74
N THR A 56 3.16 -5.01 4.87
CA THR A 56 4.57 -5.07 5.25
C THR A 56 5.40 -5.78 4.19
N PHE A 57 6.72 -5.75 4.33
CA PHE A 57 7.65 -6.45 3.43
C PHE A 57 7.74 -7.96 3.70
N GLU A 58 6.87 -8.50 4.53
CA GLU A 58 6.80 -9.92 4.80
C GLU A 58 6.22 -10.71 3.62
N GLU A 59 6.35 -12.03 3.65
CA GLU A 59 5.75 -12.90 2.65
C GLU A 59 4.23 -13.06 2.86
N TYR A 60 3.52 -13.20 1.73
CA TYR A 60 2.09 -13.50 1.75
C TYR A 60 1.83 -14.84 2.48
N PRO A 61 0.78 -14.94 3.32
CA PRO A 61 -0.25 -13.93 3.62
C PRO A 61 0.08 -13.00 4.81
N ARG A 62 1.23 -13.14 5.46
CA ARG A 62 1.61 -12.38 6.66
C ARG A 62 1.84 -10.90 6.40
N ASN A 63 2.07 -10.53 5.15
CA ASN A 63 2.26 -9.15 4.72
C ASN A 63 1.01 -8.28 4.86
N ILE A 64 -0.19 -8.85 4.82
CA ILE A 64 -1.44 -8.10 4.98
C ILE A 64 -1.75 -7.99 6.47
N LYS A 65 -1.52 -6.82 7.05
CA LYS A 65 -1.81 -6.54 8.47
C LYS A 65 -3.22 -5.99 8.66
N ALA A 66 -3.67 -5.11 7.75
CA ALA A 66 -5.03 -4.61 7.74
C ALA A 66 -5.52 -4.46 6.30
N GLY A 67 -6.65 -5.06 5.99
CA GLY A 67 -7.30 -4.97 4.69
C GLY A 67 -8.15 -3.69 4.56
N TRP A 68 -8.45 -3.30 3.34
CA TRP A 68 -9.21 -2.08 3.03
C TRP A 68 -10.69 -2.11 3.46
N LYS A 69 -11.22 -3.26 3.84
CA LYS A 69 -12.58 -3.43 4.40
C LYS A 69 -12.62 -3.32 5.92
N GLU A 70 -11.45 -3.29 6.56
CA GLU A 70 -11.37 -3.25 8.00
C GLU A 70 -11.65 -1.85 8.55
N ASN A 71 -12.07 -1.81 9.81
CA ASN A 71 -12.30 -0.54 10.47
C ASN A 71 -10.95 0.11 10.86
N LEU A 72 -10.99 1.42 11.08
CA LEU A 72 -9.80 2.18 11.39
C LEU A 72 -9.17 1.80 12.74
N GLN A 73 -9.95 1.30 13.70
CA GLN A 73 -9.40 0.86 14.98
C GLN A 73 -8.52 -0.37 14.81
N THR A 74 -8.95 -1.35 14.02
CA THR A 74 -8.14 -2.51 13.65
C THR A 74 -6.88 -2.09 12.93
N PHE A 75 -6.99 -1.19 11.93
CA PHE A 75 -5.83 -0.63 11.25
C PHE A 75 -4.81 -0.02 12.21
N MET A 76 -5.27 0.82 13.14
CA MET A 76 -4.38 1.47 14.12
C MET A 76 -3.78 0.49 15.13
N SER A 77 -4.52 -0.55 15.51
CA SER A 77 -4.01 -1.63 16.37
C SER A 77 -2.90 -2.40 15.67
N GLU A 78 -3.14 -2.83 14.44
CA GLU A 78 -2.15 -3.55 13.64
C GLU A 78 -0.91 -2.71 13.37
N LEU A 79 -1.08 -1.41 13.08
CA LEU A 79 0.04 -0.47 12.92
C LEU A 79 0.92 -0.40 14.17
N LYS A 80 0.32 -0.35 15.36
CA LYS A 80 1.08 -0.32 16.63
C LYS A 80 1.82 -1.63 16.88
N ASN A 81 1.22 -2.75 16.51
CA ASN A 81 1.77 -4.10 16.74
C ASN A 81 2.84 -4.49 15.72
N LEU A 82 3.18 -3.65 14.73
CA LEU A 82 4.25 -3.96 13.79
C LEU A 82 5.58 -4.15 14.50
N GLU A 83 6.30 -5.20 14.12
CA GLU A 83 7.64 -5.52 14.60
C GLU A 83 8.60 -5.67 13.43
N ALA A 84 9.85 -5.27 13.63
CA ALA A 84 10.86 -5.33 12.57
C ALA A 84 11.62 -6.67 12.64
N ASN A 85 11.04 -7.70 12.09
CA ASN A 85 11.58 -9.07 12.10
C ASN A 85 11.76 -9.66 10.70
N GLY A 86 11.47 -8.90 9.64
CA GLY A 86 11.39 -9.40 8.27
C GLY A 86 12.71 -9.37 7.50
N MET A 87 12.77 -10.16 6.44
CA MET A 87 13.89 -10.23 5.47
C MET A 87 13.44 -10.10 4.01
N THR A 88 12.30 -9.51 3.73
CA THR A 88 11.72 -9.53 2.38
C THR A 88 12.26 -8.41 1.50
N THR A 89 12.29 -8.64 0.19
CA THR A 89 12.71 -7.65 -0.80
C THR A 89 11.56 -6.73 -1.19
N MET A 90 11.86 -5.46 -1.41
CA MET A 90 10.87 -4.44 -1.81
C MET A 90 10.14 -4.80 -3.11
N GLY A 91 10.85 -5.39 -4.09
CA GLY A 91 10.22 -5.78 -5.36
C GLY A 91 9.11 -6.81 -5.18
N THR A 92 9.35 -7.84 -4.37
CA THR A 92 8.33 -8.84 -4.04
C THR A 92 7.13 -8.23 -3.33
N ALA A 93 7.38 -7.31 -2.38
CA ALA A 93 6.31 -6.62 -1.66
C ALA A 93 5.46 -5.74 -2.59
N LEU A 94 6.08 -4.99 -3.49
CA LEU A 94 5.38 -4.18 -4.50
C LEU A 94 4.54 -5.03 -5.44
N LYS A 95 5.08 -6.14 -5.93
CA LYS A 95 4.31 -7.09 -6.76
C LYS A 95 3.05 -7.54 -6.06
N GLN A 96 3.18 -7.96 -4.81
CA GLN A 96 2.03 -8.39 -4.00
C GLN A 96 0.98 -7.28 -3.83
N VAL A 97 1.41 -6.02 -3.62
CA VAL A 97 0.49 -4.87 -3.56
C VAL A 97 -0.28 -4.72 -4.88
N PHE A 98 0.40 -4.82 -6.02
CA PHE A 98 -0.26 -4.73 -7.32
C PHE A 98 -1.25 -5.88 -7.55
N ASP A 99 -0.88 -7.10 -7.19
CA ASP A 99 -1.75 -8.26 -7.31
C ASP A 99 -3.03 -8.09 -6.45
N ILE A 100 -2.89 -7.63 -5.22
CA ILE A 100 -4.02 -7.35 -4.31
C ILE A 100 -4.92 -6.24 -4.88
N LEU A 101 -4.34 -5.15 -5.37
CA LEU A 101 -5.10 -4.06 -5.98
C LEU A 101 -5.84 -4.51 -7.25
N ASN A 102 -5.22 -5.36 -8.06
CA ASN A 102 -5.86 -5.90 -9.28
C ASN A 102 -7.04 -6.82 -8.93
N ILE A 103 -6.89 -7.70 -7.95
CA ILE A 103 -7.99 -8.57 -7.47
C ILE A 103 -9.14 -7.71 -6.95
N ASN A 104 -8.87 -6.68 -6.16
CA ASN A 104 -9.89 -5.78 -5.62
C ASN A 104 -10.63 -5.03 -6.72
N ARG A 105 -9.92 -4.55 -7.74
CA ARG A 105 -10.52 -3.88 -8.89
C ARG A 105 -11.42 -4.81 -9.70
N MET A 106 -11.00 -6.06 -9.90
CA MET A 106 -11.82 -7.06 -10.58
C MET A 106 -13.09 -7.37 -9.78
N GLN A 107 -13.01 -7.54 -8.49
CA GLN A 107 -14.18 -7.80 -7.64
C GLN A 107 -15.17 -6.63 -7.67
N THR A 108 -14.69 -5.40 -7.53
CA THR A 108 -15.56 -4.22 -7.61
C THR A 108 -16.21 -4.08 -9.00
N GLY A 109 -15.49 -4.43 -10.07
CA GLY A 109 -16.02 -4.45 -11.42
C GLY A 109 -17.14 -5.47 -11.61
N ILE A 110 -17.02 -6.66 -11.03
CA ILE A 110 -18.03 -7.72 -11.10
C ILE A 110 -19.28 -7.31 -10.32
N ASP A 111 -19.14 -6.76 -9.13
CA ASP A 111 -20.28 -6.34 -8.30
C ASP A 111 -21.09 -5.21 -8.95
N MET A 112 -20.47 -4.39 -9.80
CA MET A 112 -21.14 -3.29 -10.50
C MET A 112 -21.67 -3.66 -11.91
N TYR A 113 -21.25 -4.80 -12.45
CA TYR A 113 -21.62 -5.22 -13.80
C TYR A 113 -23.13 -5.50 -13.97
N GLY A 114 -23.82 -5.87 -12.90
CA GLY A 114 -25.27 -6.11 -12.91
C GLY A 114 -26.14 -4.84 -12.94
N GLN A 115 -25.58 -3.65 -12.72
CA GLN A 115 -26.35 -2.41 -12.61
C GLN A 115 -26.34 -1.52 -13.87
N GLY A 116 -25.64 -1.87 -14.93
CA GLY A 116 -25.79 -1.36 -16.30
C GLY A 116 -25.65 0.15 -16.54
N ARG A 117 -25.15 0.96 -15.59
CA ARG A 117 -25.28 2.41 -15.68
C ARG A 117 -23.99 3.23 -15.63
N TYR A 118 -22.82 2.65 -15.35
CA TYR A 118 -21.59 3.45 -15.28
C TYR A 118 -20.42 2.76 -15.98
N PRO A 119 -19.61 3.50 -16.76
CA PRO A 119 -18.35 3.00 -17.24
C PRO A 119 -17.49 2.61 -16.05
N PHE A 120 -16.64 1.59 -16.19
CA PHE A 120 -15.72 1.12 -15.18
C PHE A 120 -14.99 2.29 -14.50
N TYR A 121 -15.46 2.68 -13.33
CA TYR A 121 -14.77 3.67 -12.53
C TYR A 121 -13.72 2.95 -11.69
N LEU A 122 -12.50 2.95 -12.18
CA LEU A 122 -11.38 2.44 -11.41
C LEU A 122 -11.10 3.41 -10.25
N GLU A 123 -11.33 2.96 -9.03
CA GLU A 123 -10.93 3.75 -7.87
C GLU A 123 -9.44 4.05 -7.92
N PRO A 124 -9.04 5.31 -7.76
CA PRO A 124 -7.63 5.65 -7.68
C PRO A 124 -7.01 5.00 -6.45
N ALA A 125 -5.82 4.45 -6.62
CA ALA A 125 -5.04 3.89 -5.53
C ALA A 125 -3.71 4.63 -5.42
N VAL A 126 -3.32 4.93 -4.18
CA VAL A 126 -2.03 5.54 -3.85
C VAL A 126 -1.27 4.55 -2.98
N ILE A 127 -0.03 4.23 -3.36
CA ILE A 127 0.87 3.38 -2.60
C ILE A 127 1.92 4.27 -1.95
N LEU A 128 1.96 4.27 -0.62
CA LEU A 128 2.96 4.96 0.18
C LEU A 128 3.95 3.94 0.72
N VAL A 129 5.17 3.96 0.19
CA VAL A 129 6.25 3.06 0.63
C VAL A 129 7.08 3.79 1.67
N ILE A 130 7.28 3.15 2.83
CA ILE A 130 8.09 3.68 3.92
C ILE A 130 9.18 2.68 4.26
N SER A 131 10.43 3.04 4.01
CA SER A 131 11.61 2.20 4.21
C SER A 131 12.82 3.06 4.58
N ASP A 132 13.80 2.48 5.24
CA ASP A 132 15.11 3.09 5.48
C ASP A 132 16.04 3.09 4.25
N GLY A 133 15.62 2.46 3.18
CA GLY A 133 16.36 2.38 1.93
C GLY A 133 17.52 1.37 1.91
N GLY A 134 17.77 0.69 3.02
CA GLY A 134 18.95 -0.18 3.18
C GLY A 134 19.02 -1.37 2.21
N LYS A 135 17.92 -1.76 1.58
CA LYS A 135 17.83 -2.92 0.68
C LYS A 135 17.12 -2.63 -0.65
N LEU A 136 17.07 -1.39 -1.07
CA LEU A 136 16.44 -1.01 -2.33
C LEU A 136 17.15 -1.56 -3.58
N THR A 137 18.37 -2.07 -3.42
CA THR A 137 19.30 -2.33 -4.52
C THR A 137 19.35 -3.77 -5.01
N THR A 138 18.54 -4.69 -4.51
CA THR A 138 18.58 -6.07 -4.99
C THR A 138 17.87 -6.20 -6.33
N GLN A 139 18.69 -6.17 -7.37
CA GLN A 139 18.43 -6.74 -8.69
C GLN A 139 17.10 -6.36 -9.37
N GLY A 140 17.09 -5.23 -10.03
CA GLY A 140 16.18 -4.98 -11.18
C GLY A 140 14.68 -5.09 -10.95
N SER A 141 14.27 -5.63 -9.81
CA SER A 141 12.90 -6.01 -9.57
C SER A 141 11.95 -4.82 -9.32
N VAL A 142 12.42 -3.77 -8.63
CA VAL A 142 11.56 -2.60 -8.35
C VAL A 142 11.23 -1.86 -9.65
N GLN A 143 12.22 -1.61 -10.49
CA GLN A 143 12.02 -0.95 -11.77
C GLN A 143 11.20 -1.82 -12.72
N ALA A 144 11.40 -3.14 -12.71
CA ALA A 144 10.61 -4.07 -13.49
C ALA A 144 9.14 -4.06 -13.05
N GLU A 145 8.85 -4.11 -11.75
CA GLU A 145 7.49 -4.08 -11.23
C GLU A 145 6.79 -2.74 -11.49
N LEU A 146 7.50 -1.61 -11.39
CA LEU A 146 6.95 -0.29 -11.73
C LEU A 146 6.65 -0.13 -13.22
N ASN A 147 7.39 -0.82 -14.08
CA ASN A 147 7.22 -0.77 -15.53
C ASN A 147 6.28 -1.85 -16.09
N LEU A 148 5.86 -2.81 -15.26
CA LEU A 148 4.88 -3.81 -15.70
C LEU A 148 3.57 -3.08 -16.08
N PRO A 149 3.07 -3.26 -17.33
CA PRO A 149 1.77 -2.77 -17.67
C PRO A 149 0.76 -3.45 -16.76
N MET A 150 -0.04 -2.69 -16.05
CA MET A 150 -1.19 -3.23 -15.34
C MET A 150 -2.07 -3.90 -16.39
N HIS A 151 -2.00 -5.22 -16.45
CA HIS A 151 -2.80 -5.98 -17.37
C HIS A 151 -4.28 -5.80 -17.03
N SER A 152 -4.93 -4.89 -17.73
CA SER A 152 -6.35 -5.03 -17.98
C SER A 152 -6.49 -6.15 -19.01
N SER A 153 -6.73 -7.36 -18.55
CA SER A 153 -7.09 -8.48 -19.41
C SER A 153 -8.55 -8.32 -19.90
N VAL A 154 -8.79 -7.25 -20.65
CA VAL A 154 -9.99 -7.08 -21.45
C VAL A 154 -9.52 -6.86 -22.87
N PRO A 155 -9.70 -7.82 -23.77
CA PRO A 155 -9.39 -7.61 -25.18
C PRO A 155 -10.38 -6.58 -25.74
N GLY A 156 -9.87 -5.42 -26.15
CA GLY A 156 -10.60 -4.50 -27.00
C GLY A 156 -10.89 -3.09 -26.52
N SER A 157 -10.25 -2.56 -25.49
CA SER A 157 -10.36 -1.13 -25.18
C SER A 157 -8.99 -0.49 -25.06
N GLU A 158 -8.67 0.39 -25.98
CA GLU A 158 -7.60 1.38 -25.84
C GLU A 158 -8.02 2.35 -24.71
N LEU A 159 -7.65 2.03 -23.48
CA LEU A 159 -7.79 2.95 -22.36
C LEU A 159 -6.51 3.75 -22.19
N THR A 160 -6.64 5.06 -22.34
CA THR A 160 -5.61 6.06 -22.04
C THR A 160 -4.97 5.79 -20.68
N ARG A 161 -3.67 5.60 -20.73
CA ARG A 161 -2.80 5.32 -19.56
C ARG A 161 -2.65 6.58 -18.74
N GLU A 162 -3.23 6.60 -17.55
CA GLU A 162 -2.78 7.52 -16.50
C GLU A 162 -1.66 6.85 -15.72
N PRO A 163 -0.47 7.45 -15.63
CA PRO A 163 0.64 6.87 -14.88
C PRO A 163 0.40 6.97 -13.38
N PHE A 164 0.77 5.90 -12.65
CA PHE A 164 0.84 5.95 -11.20
C PHE A 164 1.82 7.05 -10.77
N ARG A 165 1.39 7.94 -9.87
CA ARG A 165 2.31 8.81 -9.16
C ARG A 165 2.81 8.09 -7.92
N CYS A 166 4.10 7.78 -7.90
CA CYS A 166 4.83 7.50 -6.66
C CYS A 166 5.13 8.83 -5.97
N VAL A 167 4.76 8.96 -4.72
CA VAL A 167 5.13 10.06 -3.82
C VAL A 167 5.98 9.48 -2.71
#